data_b94252b1abfd6a86806a936500706a1f
#
_entry.id   b94252b1abfd6a86806a936500706a1f
#
_cell.length_a   1.000
_cell.length_b   1.000
_cell.length_c   1.000
_cell.angle_alpha   90.00
_cell.angle_beta   90.00
_cell.angle_gamma   90.00
#
_symmetry.space_group_name_H-M   'P 1'
#
loop_
_entity.id
_entity.type
_entity.pdbx_description
1 polymer ?
#
loop_
_entity_poly.entity_id
_entity_poly.type
_entity_poly.pdbx_seq_one_letter_code
_entity_poly.pdbx_strand_id
1 'polypeptide(L)'
;MAMNRRDFLKVAAGSGLLLASNIKSAYATMPETLPPEAVGILYDATLCIGCKSCMVNCKTYNSVPGGALYLKDRDIPYESTRFEKGIWDAPVDLSSRTVNIIKVSKSGTAVNKDSTENGYSFVKQHCMHCISPACVSVCPVGALKKDPVNGVVYYVENRCIGCRYCMIACPFRIPRYEYEYALPQVRKCQLCNHRYKEGKYSACCEFCPTGASIFGKVVDLRKEAQKRLSLKTGEEHDFPVQTVDSKFTMRSKVPKYINHVYGQSEAGGTQYIMLAGVPFDWIGFNKNIGEEYLPRLTWEYIAKIPAVFAGVIAAGTIAWAITSRKNKDKGES
;
A
#
# COMPACT_ATOMS: atom_id res chain seq x y z
N MET A 1 5.17 -47.24 25.98
CA MET A 1 6.62 -47.01 26.11
C MET A 1 6.81 -45.59 26.60
N ALA A 2 7.27 -45.41 27.83
CA ALA A 2 7.53 -44.07 28.36
C ALA A 2 8.89 -43.57 27.84
N MET A 3 8.89 -42.50 27.10
CA MET A 3 10.07 -41.86 26.55
C MET A 3 10.90 -41.28 27.71
N ASN A 4 12.18 -41.65 27.81
CA ASN A 4 13.05 -41.19 28.89
C ASN A 4 13.45 -39.69 28.60
N ARG A 5 13.87 -38.96 29.66
CA ARG A 5 14.24 -37.55 29.57
C ARG A 5 15.34 -37.24 28.54
N ARG A 6 16.23 -38.21 28.28
CA ARG A 6 17.34 -38.08 27.36
C ARG A 6 16.87 -38.12 25.89
N ASP A 7 15.89 -39.00 25.62
CA ASP A 7 15.33 -39.18 24.27
C ASP A 7 14.38 -37.99 23.94
N PHE A 8 13.65 -37.49 24.93
CA PHE A 8 12.87 -36.27 24.77
C PHE A 8 13.75 -35.05 24.37
N LEU A 9 14.90 -34.86 25.02
CA LEU A 9 15.82 -33.77 24.69
C LEU A 9 16.45 -33.91 23.32
N LYS A 10 16.76 -35.16 22.87
CA LYS A 10 17.27 -35.42 21.51
C LYS A 10 16.22 -35.11 20.44
N VAL A 11 14.96 -35.50 20.66
CA VAL A 11 13.85 -35.21 19.77
C VAL A 11 13.55 -33.72 19.73
N ALA A 12 13.53 -33.03 20.89
CA ALA A 12 13.30 -31.59 20.97
C ALA A 12 14.40 -30.78 20.28
N ALA A 13 15.67 -31.17 20.43
CA ALA A 13 16.78 -30.50 19.74
C ALA A 13 16.74 -30.75 18.21
N GLY A 14 16.42 -31.96 17.77
CA GLY A 14 16.30 -32.33 16.36
C GLY A 14 15.11 -31.65 15.68
N SER A 15 13.95 -31.57 16.34
CA SER A 15 12.76 -30.90 15.81
C SER A 15 12.91 -29.38 15.75
N GLY A 16 13.63 -28.78 16.71
CA GLY A 16 13.95 -27.35 16.69
C GLY A 16 14.81 -26.95 15.48
N LEU A 17 15.79 -27.75 15.12
CA LEU A 17 16.63 -27.53 13.93
C LEU A 17 15.85 -27.69 12.62
N LEU A 18 14.94 -28.66 12.54
CA LEU A 18 14.11 -28.90 11.34
C LEU A 18 13.06 -27.78 11.17
N LEU A 19 12.48 -27.27 12.24
CA LEU A 19 11.58 -26.11 12.19
C LEU A 19 12.30 -24.83 11.74
N ALA A 20 13.53 -24.62 12.22
CA ALA A 20 14.33 -23.45 11.83
C ALA A 20 14.71 -23.43 10.34
N SER A 21 14.93 -24.61 9.73
CA SER A 21 15.25 -24.71 8.30
C SER A 21 14.05 -24.45 7.37
N ASN A 22 12.83 -24.75 7.83
CA ASN A 22 11.59 -24.54 7.06
C ASN A 22 10.96 -23.15 7.21
N ILE A 23 11.35 -22.40 8.25
CA ILE A 23 10.83 -21.04 8.47
C ILE A 23 11.28 -20.07 7.36
N LYS A 24 12.43 -20.30 6.71
CA LYS A 24 12.86 -19.51 5.55
C LYS A 24 11.86 -19.55 4.37
N SER A 25 11.09 -20.62 4.23
CA SER A 25 10.21 -20.82 3.08
C SER A 25 8.85 -20.10 3.20
N ALA A 26 8.32 -19.91 4.41
CA ALA A 26 6.97 -19.37 4.59
C ALA A 26 6.86 -17.83 4.55
N TYR A 27 7.96 -17.12 4.83
CA TYR A 27 8.01 -15.64 4.86
C TYR A 27 8.94 -15.05 3.77
N ALA A 28 9.53 -15.89 2.93
CA ALA A 28 10.66 -15.53 2.06
C ALA A 28 10.28 -14.89 0.73
N THR A 29 9.02 -14.52 0.48
CA THR A 29 8.65 -14.03 -0.85
C THR A 29 7.73 -12.82 -0.81
N MET A 30 8.22 -11.71 -0.27
CA MET A 30 7.77 -10.44 -0.81
C MET A 30 8.74 -10.08 -1.95
N PRO A 31 8.27 -9.96 -3.20
CA PRO A 31 9.15 -9.57 -4.29
C PRO A 31 9.73 -8.20 -3.99
N GLU A 32 11.05 -8.12 -3.79
CA GLU A 32 11.80 -6.87 -3.68
C GLU A 32 11.80 -6.11 -5.01
N THR A 33 11.35 -6.77 -6.06
CA THR A 33 11.34 -6.24 -7.42
C THR A 33 9.92 -6.07 -7.94
N LEU A 34 9.71 -5.02 -8.70
CA LEU A 34 8.47 -4.76 -9.39
C LEU A 34 8.24 -5.85 -10.45
N PRO A 35 7.09 -6.55 -10.47
CA PRO A 35 6.77 -7.48 -11.55
C PRO A 35 6.82 -6.79 -12.92
N PRO A 36 7.33 -7.42 -13.99
CA PRO A 36 7.41 -6.80 -15.32
C PRO A 36 6.06 -6.32 -15.86
N GLU A 37 4.99 -7.05 -15.54
CA GLU A 37 3.61 -6.74 -15.93
C GLU A 37 2.85 -5.91 -14.89
N ALA A 38 3.57 -5.35 -13.91
CA ALA A 38 2.94 -4.54 -12.88
C ALA A 38 2.24 -3.33 -13.48
N VAL A 39 0.98 -3.15 -13.08
CA VAL A 39 0.15 -2.02 -13.52
C VAL A 39 -0.03 -1.00 -12.40
N GLY A 40 -0.24 0.25 -12.78
CA GLY A 40 -0.33 1.34 -11.81
C GLY A 40 -1.08 2.55 -12.33
N ILE A 41 -0.93 3.63 -11.60
CA ILE A 41 -1.48 4.94 -11.94
C ILE A 41 -0.38 5.99 -11.80
N LEU A 42 -0.25 6.85 -12.80
CA LEU A 42 0.41 8.16 -12.66
C LEU A 42 -0.66 9.20 -12.41
N TYR A 43 -0.52 9.94 -11.33
CA TYR A 43 -1.35 11.08 -11.01
C TYR A 43 -0.54 12.37 -11.07
N ASP A 44 -1.06 13.33 -11.80
CA ASP A 44 -0.48 14.65 -11.95
C ASP A 44 -1.38 15.70 -11.29
N ALA A 45 -0.97 16.19 -10.12
CA ALA A 45 -1.74 17.16 -9.36
C ALA A 45 -1.94 18.47 -10.13
N THR A 46 -0.98 18.80 -10.99
CA THR A 46 -1.01 20.07 -11.75
C THR A 46 -2.07 20.08 -12.85
N LEU A 47 -2.36 18.90 -13.43
CA LEU A 47 -3.43 18.73 -14.42
C LEU A 47 -4.80 18.51 -13.78
N CYS A 48 -4.85 18.23 -12.49
CA CYS A 48 -6.12 17.99 -11.79
C CYS A 48 -6.91 19.29 -11.62
N ILE A 49 -8.18 19.26 -11.99
CA ILE A 49 -9.13 20.38 -11.86
C ILE A 49 -10.10 20.21 -10.68
N GLY A 50 -9.93 19.15 -9.86
CA GLY A 50 -10.77 18.89 -8.70
C GLY A 50 -12.22 18.47 -9.01
N CYS A 51 -12.54 18.05 -10.23
CA CYS A 51 -13.90 17.72 -10.68
C CYS A 51 -14.53 16.52 -9.96
N LYS A 52 -13.74 15.72 -9.22
CA LYS A 52 -14.16 14.53 -8.46
C LYS A 52 -14.81 13.39 -9.30
N SER A 53 -14.79 13.48 -10.62
CA SER A 53 -15.29 12.40 -11.50
C SER A 53 -14.66 11.05 -11.15
N CYS A 54 -13.37 11.02 -10.83
CA CYS A 54 -12.67 9.80 -10.38
C CYS A 54 -13.23 9.21 -9.07
N MET A 55 -13.81 10.02 -8.18
CA MET A 55 -14.42 9.55 -6.94
C MET A 55 -15.78 8.92 -7.21
N VAL A 56 -16.64 9.59 -7.98
CA VAL A 56 -17.97 9.09 -8.38
C VAL A 56 -17.85 7.76 -9.11
N ASN A 57 -17.02 7.72 -10.14
CA ASN A 57 -16.83 6.52 -10.93
C ASN A 57 -16.13 5.38 -10.15
N CYS A 58 -15.24 5.71 -9.20
CA CYS A 58 -14.71 4.72 -8.28
C CYS A 58 -15.84 4.05 -7.47
N LYS A 59 -16.79 4.81 -6.92
CA LYS A 59 -17.95 4.26 -6.21
C LYS A 59 -18.81 3.41 -7.13
N THR A 60 -19.23 3.94 -8.27
CA THR A 60 -20.08 3.24 -9.23
C THR A 60 -19.51 1.88 -9.64
N TYR A 61 -18.26 1.84 -10.05
CA TYR A 61 -17.64 0.64 -10.61
C TYR A 61 -17.00 -0.30 -9.57
N ASN A 62 -16.91 0.09 -8.32
CA ASN A 62 -16.39 -0.77 -7.25
C ASN A 62 -17.48 -1.23 -6.24
N SER A 63 -18.73 -0.80 -6.39
CA SER A 63 -19.87 -1.30 -5.61
C SER A 63 -20.53 -2.54 -6.23
N VAL A 64 -19.91 -3.13 -7.25
CA VAL A 64 -20.33 -4.35 -7.93
C VAL A 64 -19.54 -5.56 -7.44
N PRO A 65 -20.01 -6.82 -7.66
CA PRO A 65 -19.26 -8.02 -7.30
C PRO A 65 -17.79 -7.98 -7.76
N GLY A 66 -16.89 -8.32 -6.84
CA GLY A 66 -15.43 -8.24 -7.07
C GLY A 66 -14.81 -6.86 -6.90
N GLY A 67 -15.59 -5.82 -6.77
CA GLY A 67 -15.13 -4.45 -6.51
C GLY A 67 -14.75 -4.21 -5.05
N ALA A 68 -13.92 -3.19 -4.81
CA ALA A 68 -13.39 -2.84 -3.48
C ALA A 68 -14.46 -2.39 -2.47
N LEU A 69 -15.62 -1.96 -2.94
CA LEU A 69 -16.74 -1.45 -2.14
C LEU A 69 -17.96 -2.37 -2.16
N TYR A 70 -17.85 -3.53 -2.83
CA TYR A 70 -18.95 -4.49 -2.87
C TYR A 70 -19.18 -5.09 -1.48
N LEU A 71 -20.44 -5.11 -1.07
CA LEU A 71 -20.92 -5.76 0.15
C LEU A 71 -22.05 -6.71 -0.23
N LYS A 72 -21.78 -8.00 -0.07
CA LYS A 72 -22.80 -9.03 -0.21
C LYS A 72 -23.77 -8.94 0.99
N ASP A 73 -25.05 -8.92 0.72
CA ASP A 73 -26.12 -8.98 1.73
C ASP A 73 -26.15 -7.83 2.76
N ARG A 74 -25.63 -6.66 2.39
CA ARG A 74 -25.68 -5.47 3.25
C ARG A 74 -26.22 -4.26 2.48
N ASP A 75 -27.32 -3.72 2.96
CA ASP A 75 -27.79 -2.40 2.54
C ASP A 75 -26.82 -1.34 3.07
N ILE A 76 -26.00 -0.83 2.16
CA ILE A 76 -25.14 0.31 2.50
C ILE A 76 -25.96 1.55 2.21
N PRO A 77 -26.20 2.38 3.22
CA PRO A 77 -26.65 3.74 2.95
C PRO A 77 -25.63 4.37 2.00
N TYR A 78 -26.05 4.78 0.84
CA TYR A 78 -25.20 5.49 -0.11
C TYR A 78 -24.64 6.71 0.61
N GLU A 79 -23.35 6.65 0.99
CA GLU A 79 -22.67 7.81 1.51
C GLU A 79 -22.66 8.83 0.39
N SER A 80 -23.59 9.76 0.53
CA SER A 80 -23.84 10.77 -0.48
C SER A 80 -22.53 11.45 -0.82
N THR A 81 -22.18 11.45 -2.10
CA THR A 81 -21.21 12.41 -2.63
C THR A 81 -21.81 13.81 -2.66
N ARG A 82 -23.02 14.00 -2.09
CA ARG A 82 -23.62 15.30 -1.93
C ARG A 82 -22.77 16.14 -1.00
N PHE A 83 -22.33 17.21 -1.54
CA PHE A 83 -21.53 18.25 -0.96
C PHE A 83 -22.43 19.11 -0.07
N GLU A 84 -22.70 18.69 1.14
CA GLU A 84 -23.67 19.38 2.00
C GLU A 84 -23.15 20.69 2.58
N LYS A 85 -21.83 20.84 2.73
CA LYS A 85 -21.24 22.06 3.30
C LYS A 85 -19.87 22.37 2.65
N GLY A 86 -19.86 23.02 1.52
CA GLY A 86 -18.61 23.38 0.85
C GLY A 86 -18.08 22.28 -0.06
N ILE A 87 -18.25 22.50 -1.30
CA ILE A 87 -18.11 21.54 -2.42
C ILE A 87 -16.71 20.93 -2.51
N TRP A 88 -15.66 21.62 -2.01
CA TRP A 88 -14.28 21.24 -2.25
C TRP A 88 -13.73 20.18 -1.27
N ASP A 89 -14.24 20.15 -0.06
CA ASP A 89 -13.65 19.39 1.05
C ASP A 89 -14.45 18.14 1.47
N ALA A 90 -15.54 17.82 0.82
CA ALA A 90 -16.34 16.65 1.13
C ALA A 90 -16.10 15.49 0.13
N PRO A 91 -15.97 14.24 0.61
CA PRO A 91 -15.68 13.85 1.97
C PRO A 91 -14.29 14.31 2.42
N VAL A 92 -14.10 14.53 3.71
CA VAL A 92 -12.85 15.09 4.27
C VAL A 92 -11.69 14.11 4.22
N ASP A 93 -11.96 12.81 4.36
CA ASP A 93 -10.92 11.76 4.34
C ASP A 93 -11.44 10.46 3.70
N LEU A 94 -10.52 9.51 3.51
CA LEU A 94 -10.84 8.15 3.14
C LEU A 94 -11.70 7.49 4.23
N SER A 95 -12.65 6.67 3.82
CA SER A 95 -13.47 5.84 4.70
C SER A 95 -13.59 4.42 4.16
N SER A 96 -14.26 3.54 4.89
CA SER A 96 -14.61 2.20 4.38
C SER A 96 -15.50 2.25 3.13
N ARG A 97 -16.17 3.38 2.90
CA ARG A 97 -17.07 3.62 1.76
C ARG A 97 -16.48 4.54 0.69
N THR A 98 -15.36 5.20 0.99
CA THR A 98 -14.65 6.11 0.08
C THR A 98 -13.17 5.74 0.04
N VAL A 99 -12.80 4.87 -0.89
CA VAL A 99 -11.43 4.34 -1.02
C VAL A 99 -10.53 5.12 -1.99
N ASN A 100 -11.08 6.14 -2.62
CA ASN A 100 -10.42 7.08 -3.51
C ASN A 100 -11.01 8.48 -3.31
N ILE A 101 -10.18 9.48 -3.03
CA ILE A 101 -10.62 10.83 -2.70
C ILE A 101 -9.74 11.87 -3.38
N ILE A 102 -10.33 12.98 -3.79
CA ILE A 102 -9.62 14.21 -4.13
C ILE A 102 -9.73 15.15 -2.94
N LYS A 103 -8.59 15.52 -2.37
CA LYS A 103 -8.45 16.54 -1.35
C LYS A 103 -7.93 17.83 -1.97
N VAL A 104 -8.17 18.95 -1.30
CA VAL A 104 -7.61 20.24 -1.67
C VAL A 104 -6.80 20.80 -0.51
N SER A 105 -5.56 21.17 -0.78
CA SER A 105 -4.73 21.97 0.14
C SER A 105 -4.82 23.42 -0.26
N LYS A 106 -4.97 24.32 0.73
CA LYS A 106 -5.20 25.73 0.51
C LYS A 106 -4.34 26.58 1.45
N SER A 107 -3.93 27.76 0.98
CA SER A 107 -3.32 28.80 1.81
C SER A 107 -3.83 30.18 1.41
N GLY A 108 -3.97 31.08 2.38
CA GLY A 108 -4.39 32.46 2.16
C GLY A 108 -5.69 32.56 1.37
N THR A 109 -5.71 33.36 0.31
CA THR A 109 -6.88 33.62 -0.54
C THR A 109 -7.21 32.46 -1.50
N ALA A 110 -6.32 31.47 -1.64
CA ALA A 110 -6.46 30.29 -2.50
C ALA A 110 -6.83 30.60 -3.97
N VAL A 111 -6.20 31.64 -4.53
CA VAL A 111 -6.45 32.07 -5.92
C VAL A 111 -5.52 31.35 -6.92
N ASN A 112 -4.27 31.12 -6.53
CA ASN A 112 -3.25 30.60 -7.42
C ASN A 112 -3.19 29.08 -7.36
N LYS A 113 -3.47 28.40 -8.49
CA LYS A 113 -3.33 26.95 -8.58
C LYS A 113 -1.84 26.54 -8.49
N ASP A 114 -1.57 25.48 -7.73
CA ASP A 114 -0.23 24.89 -7.53
C ASP A 114 0.80 25.89 -6.99
N SER A 115 0.37 26.73 -6.04
CA SER A 115 1.20 27.66 -5.28
C SER A 115 1.03 27.43 -3.78
N THR A 116 2.12 27.57 -3.02
CA THR A 116 2.08 27.53 -1.55
C THR A 116 1.64 28.85 -0.93
N GLU A 117 1.74 29.95 -1.68
CA GLU A 117 1.32 31.28 -1.24
C GLU A 117 0.03 31.70 -1.93
N ASN A 118 -0.98 32.04 -1.14
CA ASN A 118 -2.31 32.38 -1.62
C ASN A 118 -2.85 31.39 -2.67
N GLY A 119 -2.50 30.11 -2.49
CA GLY A 119 -2.70 29.11 -3.50
C GLY A 119 -3.47 27.89 -3.03
N TYR A 120 -3.74 27.03 -3.99
CA TYR A 120 -4.36 25.73 -3.76
C TYR A 120 -3.80 24.66 -4.69
N SER A 121 -3.86 23.40 -4.27
CA SER A 121 -3.56 22.27 -5.14
C SER A 121 -4.48 21.08 -4.80
N PHE A 122 -4.82 20.30 -5.82
CA PHE A 122 -5.61 19.09 -5.67
C PHE A 122 -4.72 17.88 -5.54
N VAL A 123 -5.08 16.99 -4.64
CA VAL A 123 -4.37 15.73 -4.47
C VAL A 123 -5.32 14.56 -4.45
N LYS A 124 -5.00 13.54 -5.21
CA LYS A 124 -5.72 12.28 -5.21
C LYS A 124 -5.10 11.32 -4.21
N GLN A 125 -5.89 10.82 -3.29
CA GLN A 125 -5.46 9.91 -2.26
C GLN A 125 -6.23 8.57 -2.36
N HIS A 126 -5.49 7.49 -2.52
CA HIS A 126 -5.97 6.11 -2.49
C HIS A 126 -4.80 5.17 -2.16
N CYS A 127 -4.98 3.84 -2.28
CA CYS A 127 -3.91 2.89 -2.02
C CYS A 127 -2.72 3.10 -2.97
N MET A 128 -1.50 3.12 -2.39
CA MET A 128 -0.26 3.28 -3.16
C MET A 128 0.17 2.00 -3.89
N HIS A 129 -0.40 0.84 -3.55
CA HIS A 129 -0.01 -0.45 -4.10
C HIS A 129 1.51 -0.66 -4.05
N CYS A 130 2.06 -0.60 -2.82
CA CYS A 130 3.50 -0.72 -2.57
C CYS A 130 4.11 -1.95 -3.25
N ILE A 131 5.36 -1.85 -3.68
CA ILE A 131 6.13 -2.97 -4.24
C ILE A 131 6.29 -4.03 -3.15
N SER A 132 6.70 -3.64 -1.95
CA SER A 132 6.75 -4.51 -0.76
C SER A 132 5.75 -4.04 0.30
N PRO A 133 4.48 -4.48 0.25
CA PRO A 133 3.41 -3.89 1.05
C PRO A 133 3.45 -4.36 2.51
N ALA A 134 3.71 -3.45 3.44
CA ALA A 134 3.68 -3.72 4.88
C ALA A 134 2.34 -4.29 5.35
N CYS A 135 1.21 -3.83 4.77
CA CYS A 135 -0.13 -4.31 5.10
C CYS A 135 -0.36 -5.79 4.74
N VAL A 136 0.34 -6.31 3.73
CA VAL A 136 0.33 -7.75 3.38
C VAL A 136 1.19 -8.52 4.38
N SER A 137 2.40 -8.02 4.65
CA SER A 137 3.37 -8.63 5.55
C SER A 137 2.81 -8.86 6.97
N VAL A 138 2.10 -7.87 7.51
CA VAL A 138 1.54 -7.96 8.88
C VAL A 138 0.22 -8.69 8.99
N CYS A 139 -0.37 -9.16 7.87
CA CYS A 139 -1.67 -9.81 7.91
C CYS A 139 -1.54 -11.28 8.36
N PRO A 140 -1.94 -11.63 9.60
CA PRO A 140 -1.70 -12.98 10.16
C PRO A 140 -2.51 -14.07 9.45
N VAL A 141 -3.60 -13.70 8.79
CA VAL A 141 -4.52 -14.63 8.12
C VAL A 141 -4.44 -14.54 6.58
N GLY A 142 -3.53 -13.73 6.03
CA GLY A 142 -3.36 -13.55 4.60
C GLY A 142 -4.61 -13.02 3.89
N ALA A 143 -5.38 -12.15 4.56
CA ALA A 143 -6.53 -11.48 3.97
C ALA A 143 -6.12 -10.38 2.98
N LEU A 144 -4.96 -9.75 3.17
CA LEU A 144 -4.34 -8.89 2.18
C LEU A 144 -3.28 -9.67 1.43
N LYS A 145 -3.28 -9.56 0.12
CA LYS A 145 -2.36 -10.26 -0.78
C LYS A 145 -1.86 -9.33 -1.87
N LYS A 146 -0.70 -9.64 -2.40
CA LYS A 146 -0.15 -9.02 -3.60
C LYS A 146 -0.24 -10.01 -4.76
N ASP A 147 -0.73 -9.55 -5.89
CA ASP A 147 -0.76 -10.31 -7.12
C ASP A 147 0.67 -10.40 -7.69
N PRO A 148 1.20 -11.60 -7.95
CA PRO A 148 2.58 -11.76 -8.41
C PRO A 148 2.80 -11.32 -9.86
N VAL A 149 1.76 -11.18 -10.66
CA VAL A 149 1.84 -10.80 -12.08
C VAL A 149 1.68 -9.29 -12.24
N ASN A 150 0.53 -8.76 -11.82
CA ASN A 150 0.20 -7.34 -12.00
C ASN A 150 0.59 -6.45 -10.81
N GLY A 151 1.05 -7.05 -9.72
CA GLY A 151 1.51 -6.35 -8.51
C GLY A 151 0.39 -5.72 -7.67
N VAL A 152 -0.86 -5.87 -8.02
CA VAL A 152 -1.99 -5.27 -7.31
C VAL A 152 -2.11 -5.84 -5.91
N VAL A 153 -2.17 -4.97 -4.90
CA VAL A 153 -2.50 -5.39 -3.53
C VAL A 153 -4.01 -5.48 -3.41
N TYR A 154 -4.54 -6.69 -3.25
CA TYR A 154 -5.98 -6.97 -3.16
C TYR A 154 -6.38 -7.57 -1.81
N TYR A 155 -7.67 -7.63 -1.56
CA TYR A 155 -8.26 -8.04 -0.31
C TYR A 155 -9.15 -9.27 -0.49
N VAL A 156 -9.01 -10.26 0.39
CA VAL A 156 -9.78 -11.50 0.45
C VAL A 156 -10.68 -11.43 1.67
N GLU A 157 -11.92 -11.05 1.46
CA GLU A 157 -12.90 -10.70 2.49
C GLU A 157 -13.11 -11.79 3.54
N ASN A 158 -13.35 -13.03 3.10
CA ASN A 158 -13.67 -14.18 3.95
C ASN A 158 -12.50 -14.63 4.88
N ARG A 159 -11.31 -14.07 4.73
CA ARG A 159 -10.16 -14.35 5.59
C ARG A 159 -9.97 -13.30 6.68
N CYS A 160 -10.59 -12.14 6.56
CA CYS A 160 -10.34 -11.04 7.48
C CYS A 160 -10.95 -11.29 8.85
N ILE A 161 -10.13 -11.17 9.89
CA ILE A 161 -10.54 -11.29 11.31
C ILE A 161 -10.68 -9.92 11.99
N GLY A 162 -10.55 -8.81 11.27
CA GLY A 162 -10.73 -7.46 11.81
C GLY A 162 -9.63 -6.99 12.78
N CYS A 163 -8.42 -7.58 12.78
CA CYS A 163 -7.35 -7.23 13.73
C CYS A 163 -6.73 -5.82 13.52
N ARG A 164 -6.97 -5.18 12.39
CA ARG A 164 -6.53 -3.81 12.03
C ARG A 164 -5.02 -3.57 11.94
N TYR A 165 -4.18 -4.60 12.01
CA TYR A 165 -2.73 -4.45 11.88
C TYR A 165 -2.31 -3.78 10.57
N CYS A 166 -3.02 -4.05 9.47
CA CYS A 166 -2.78 -3.41 8.18
C CYS A 166 -3.02 -1.90 8.18
N MET A 167 -3.88 -1.38 9.07
CA MET A 167 -4.11 0.06 9.21
C MET A 167 -2.91 0.74 9.89
N ILE A 168 -2.35 0.10 10.92
CA ILE A 168 -1.21 0.61 11.70
C ILE A 168 0.07 0.51 10.86
N ALA A 169 0.27 -0.60 10.15
CA ALA A 169 1.47 -0.85 9.37
C ALA A 169 1.58 -0.01 8.09
N CYS A 170 0.48 0.60 7.62
CA CYS A 170 0.49 1.36 6.38
C CYS A 170 1.11 2.75 6.60
N PRO A 171 2.29 3.07 6.00
CA PRO A 171 2.93 4.38 6.16
C PRO A 171 2.10 5.51 5.54
N PHE A 172 1.22 5.17 4.59
CA PHE A 172 0.34 6.11 3.89
C PHE A 172 -1.06 6.22 4.53
N ARG A 173 -1.34 5.49 5.61
CA ARG A 173 -2.61 5.50 6.35
C ARG A 173 -3.84 5.23 5.48
N ILE A 174 -3.76 4.27 4.55
CA ILE A 174 -4.81 4.05 3.54
C ILE A 174 -5.91 3.08 3.98
N PRO A 175 -5.64 1.87 4.53
CA PRO A 175 -6.72 0.96 4.89
C PRO A 175 -7.68 1.59 5.89
N ARG A 176 -8.98 1.40 5.66
CA ARG A 176 -10.08 1.89 6.52
C ARG A 176 -10.92 0.73 7.00
N TYR A 177 -11.50 0.87 8.19
CA TYR A 177 -12.25 -0.16 8.87
C TYR A 177 -13.73 0.20 8.98
N GLU A 178 -14.59 -0.80 8.86
CA GLU A 178 -16.05 -0.64 8.95
C GLU A 178 -16.48 -0.69 10.40
N TYR A 179 -16.44 0.42 11.12
CA TYR A 179 -16.80 0.48 12.56
C TYR A 179 -18.28 0.26 12.84
N GLU A 180 -19.12 0.34 11.82
CA GLU A 180 -20.59 0.34 11.94
C GLU A 180 -21.20 -1.06 11.96
N TYR A 181 -20.41 -2.10 11.75
CA TYR A 181 -20.88 -3.49 11.63
C TYR A 181 -20.34 -4.39 12.73
N ALA A 182 -21.14 -5.40 13.12
CA ALA A 182 -20.73 -6.40 14.12
C ALA A 182 -19.56 -7.29 13.65
N LEU A 183 -19.47 -7.56 12.34
CA LEU A 183 -18.35 -8.27 11.71
C LEU A 183 -17.68 -7.32 10.70
N PRO A 184 -16.89 -6.38 11.19
CA PRO A 184 -16.34 -5.33 10.35
C PRO A 184 -15.16 -5.83 9.54
N GLN A 185 -14.95 -5.19 8.38
CA GLN A 185 -13.88 -5.51 7.46
C GLN A 185 -13.00 -4.29 7.19
N VAL A 186 -11.84 -4.53 6.60
CA VAL A 186 -10.95 -3.48 6.12
C VAL A 186 -11.23 -3.22 4.65
N ARG A 187 -11.32 -1.94 4.28
CA ARG A 187 -11.51 -1.52 2.90
C ARG A 187 -10.35 -0.65 2.43
N LYS A 188 -9.96 -0.82 1.19
CA LYS A 188 -8.99 0.02 0.48
C LYS A 188 -9.16 -0.12 -1.03
N CYS A 189 -8.61 0.80 -1.81
CA CYS A 189 -8.53 0.67 -3.26
C CYS A 189 -7.84 -0.65 -3.65
N GLN A 190 -8.40 -1.35 -4.63
CA GLN A 190 -7.86 -2.58 -5.22
C GLN A 190 -7.45 -2.38 -6.69
N LEU A 191 -7.18 -1.14 -7.11
CA LEU A 191 -6.78 -0.74 -8.48
C LEU A 191 -7.76 -1.24 -9.56
N CYS A 192 -9.04 -1.42 -9.19
CA CYS A 192 -10.07 -2.03 -10.03
C CYS A 192 -9.64 -3.38 -10.64
N ASN A 193 -9.00 -4.25 -9.85
CA ASN A 193 -8.46 -5.53 -10.30
C ASN A 193 -9.52 -6.44 -10.97
N HIS A 194 -10.80 -6.34 -10.55
CA HIS A 194 -11.92 -7.03 -11.20
C HIS A 194 -12.11 -6.56 -12.64
N ARG A 195 -12.02 -5.25 -12.91
CA ARG A 195 -12.12 -4.69 -14.26
C ARG A 195 -10.89 -5.03 -15.11
N TYR A 196 -9.70 -5.01 -14.50
CA TYR A 196 -8.46 -5.36 -15.18
C TYR A 196 -8.49 -6.81 -15.70
N LYS A 197 -9.07 -7.74 -14.96
CA LYS A 197 -9.29 -9.13 -15.41
C LYS A 197 -10.25 -9.25 -16.60
N GLU A 198 -11.07 -8.23 -16.85
CA GLU A 198 -11.97 -8.12 -18.02
C GLU A 198 -11.33 -7.33 -19.17
N GLY A 199 -10.03 -7.03 -19.10
CA GLY A 199 -9.34 -6.24 -20.11
C GLY A 199 -9.62 -4.72 -20.06
N LYS A 200 -10.24 -4.26 -18.95
CA LYS A 200 -10.52 -2.83 -18.71
C LYS A 200 -9.48 -2.26 -17.74
N TYR A 201 -9.41 -0.97 -17.61
CA TYR A 201 -8.50 -0.28 -16.68
C TYR A 201 -9.26 0.42 -15.55
N SER A 202 -8.52 1.06 -14.64
CA SER A 202 -9.10 1.69 -13.45
C SER A 202 -10.11 2.77 -13.81
N ALA A 203 -11.34 2.67 -13.27
CA ALA A 203 -12.41 3.61 -13.53
C ALA A 203 -12.02 5.08 -13.23
N CYS A 204 -11.21 5.31 -12.21
CA CYS A 204 -10.76 6.66 -11.88
C CYS A 204 -9.80 7.28 -12.92
N CYS A 205 -9.19 6.47 -13.80
CA CYS A 205 -8.40 6.94 -14.92
C CYS A 205 -9.28 7.08 -16.18
N GLU A 206 -10.16 6.10 -16.41
CA GLU A 206 -11.09 6.11 -17.55
C GLU A 206 -11.93 7.38 -17.61
N PHE A 207 -12.39 7.84 -16.46
CA PHE A 207 -13.26 9.02 -16.36
C PHE A 207 -12.52 10.30 -15.93
N CYS A 208 -11.19 10.34 -16.05
CA CYS A 208 -10.43 11.56 -15.81
C CYS A 208 -10.39 12.43 -17.07
N PRO A 209 -11.07 13.59 -17.09
CA PRO A 209 -11.20 14.38 -18.32
C PRO A 209 -9.91 15.09 -18.73
N THR A 210 -8.98 15.29 -17.80
CA THR A 210 -7.76 16.10 -18.01
C THR A 210 -6.48 15.27 -18.17
N GLY A 211 -6.56 13.93 -18.09
CA GLY A 211 -5.35 13.10 -18.06
C GLY A 211 -4.52 13.26 -16.77
N ALA A 212 -5.07 13.92 -15.75
CA ALA A 212 -4.42 13.99 -14.43
C ALA A 212 -4.23 12.61 -13.79
N SER A 213 -5.04 11.64 -14.12
CA SER A 213 -4.87 10.23 -13.72
C SER A 213 -4.82 9.37 -14.97
N ILE A 214 -3.72 8.70 -15.21
CA ILE A 214 -3.56 7.75 -16.32
C ILE A 214 -3.13 6.39 -15.78
N PHE A 215 -3.61 5.33 -16.45
CA PHE A 215 -3.34 3.94 -16.13
C PHE A 215 -2.33 3.34 -17.10
N GLY A 216 -1.51 2.38 -16.66
CA GLY A 216 -0.61 1.66 -17.54
C GLY A 216 0.36 0.75 -16.79
N LYS A 217 1.31 0.16 -17.50
CA LYS A 217 2.43 -0.54 -16.88
C LYS A 217 3.28 0.47 -16.10
N VAL A 218 3.69 0.10 -14.89
CA VAL A 218 4.44 1.00 -14.00
C VAL A 218 5.73 1.49 -14.64
N VAL A 219 6.39 0.65 -15.43
CA VAL A 219 7.60 1.01 -16.17
C VAL A 219 7.34 2.17 -17.14
N ASP A 220 6.23 2.12 -17.87
CA ASP A 220 5.89 3.16 -18.85
C ASP A 220 5.35 4.42 -18.17
N LEU A 221 4.60 4.27 -17.08
CA LEU A 221 4.19 5.40 -16.25
C LEU A 221 5.38 6.15 -15.66
N ARG A 222 6.45 5.45 -15.23
CA ARG A 222 7.68 6.06 -14.76
C ARG A 222 8.40 6.83 -15.87
N LYS A 223 8.46 6.27 -17.08
CA LYS A 223 9.02 6.97 -18.26
C LYS A 223 8.22 8.24 -18.56
N GLU A 224 6.89 8.14 -18.56
CA GLU A 224 6.03 9.30 -18.79
C GLU A 224 6.21 10.37 -17.70
N ALA A 225 6.33 9.98 -16.43
CA ALA A 225 6.60 10.92 -15.35
C ALA A 225 7.94 11.66 -15.55
N GLN A 226 9.01 10.94 -15.90
CA GLN A 226 10.32 11.56 -16.19
C GLN A 226 10.26 12.46 -17.42
N LYS A 227 9.55 12.04 -18.47
CA LYS A 227 9.30 12.85 -19.64
C LYS A 227 8.64 14.18 -19.26
N ARG A 228 7.57 14.15 -18.46
CA ARG A 228 6.88 15.37 -18.00
C ARG A 228 7.80 16.31 -17.21
N LEU A 229 8.65 15.77 -16.33
CA LEU A 229 9.64 16.56 -15.58
C LEU A 229 10.67 17.23 -16.49
N SER A 230 10.98 16.67 -17.65
CA SER A 230 11.94 17.23 -18.60
C SER A 230 11.34 18.28 -19.55
N LEU A 231 10.02 18.44 -19.59
CA LEU A 231 9.36 19.41 -20.45
C LEU A 231 9.60 20.84 -19.94
N LYS A 232 9.68 21.76 -20.88
CA LYS A 232 9.88 23.18 -20.57
C LYS A 232 8.57 23.85 -20.15
N THR A 233 8.57 24.38 -18.94
CA THR A 233 7.39 25.05 -18.36
C THR A 233 6.86 26.16 -19.30
N GLY A 234 5.55 26.15 -19.51
CA GLY A 234 4.83 27.14 -20.33
C GLY A 234 4.66 26.79 -21.79
N GLU A 235 5.40 25.80 -22.31
CA GLU A 235 5.19 25.27 -23.66
C GLU A 235 3.91 24.44 -23.75
N GLU A 236 3.29 24.39 -24.91
CA GLU A 236 2.13 23.53 -25.14
C GLU A 236 2.56 22.07 -25.32
N HIS A 237 1.87 21.15 -24.68
CA HIS A 237 2.12 19.73 -24.78
C HIS A 237 0.80 18.93 -24.81
N ASP A 238 0.81 17.83 -25.55
CA ASP A 238 -0.32 16.91 -25.63
C ASP A 238 -0.16 15.79 -24.59
N PHE A 239 -0.87 15.91 -23.47
CA PHE A 239 -0.86 14.95 -22.37
C PHE A 239 -1.78 13.77 -22.66
N PRO A 240 -1.33 12.51 -22.48
CA PRO A 240 -2.19 11.34 -22.66
C PRO A 240 -3.33 11.33 -21.65
N VAL A 241 -4.51 10.88 -22.07
CA VAL A 241 -5.72 10.76 -21.24
C VAL A 241 -6.09 9.29 -21.11
N GLN A 242 -6.58 8.86 -19.94
CA GLN A 242 -7.01 7.51 -19.61
C GLN A 242 -5.86 6.52 -19.41
N THR A 243 -5.05 6.25 -20.44
CA THR A 243 -3.91 5.33 -20.37
C THR A 243 -2.63 6.01 -20.88
N VAL A 244 -1.48 5.47 -20.46
CA VAL A 244 -0.17 6.03 -20.84
C VAL A 244 0.10 5.93 -22.36
N ASP A 245 -0.46 4.93 -23.01
CA ASP A 245 -0.36 4.64 -24.45
C ASP A 245 -1.58 5.12 -25.24
N SER A 246 -2.42 5.95 -24.61
CA SER A 246 -3.66 6.46 -25.24
C SER A 246 -3.38 7.29 -26.49
N LYS A 247 -4.22 7.10 -27.50
CA LYS A 247 -4.28 7.98 -28.66
C LYS A 247 -5.05 9.29 -28.37
N PHE A 248 -5.81 9.31 -27.29
CA PHE A 248 -6.51 10.52 -26.84
C PHE A 248 -5.57 11.36 -26.00
N THR A 249 -5.42 12.61 -26.36
CA THR A 249 -4.57 13.57 -25.66
C THR A 249 -5.37 14.82 -25.31
N MET A 250 -4.91 15.48 -24.27
CA MET A 250 -5.40 16.82 -23.91
C MET A 250 -4.25 17.80 -24.03
N ARG A 251 -4.42 18.81 -24.87
CA ARG A 251 -3.45 19.89 -25.03
C ARG A 251 -3.54 20.86 -23.86
N SER A 252 -2.43 21.10 -23.21
CA SER A 252 -2.30 22.06 -22.12
C SER A 252 -0.88 22.61 -22.04
N LYS A 253 -0.73 23.76 -21.41
CA LYS A 253 0.59 24.31 -21.10
C LYS A 253 1.27 23.44 -20.05
N VAL A 254 2.56 23.18 -20.25
CA VAL A 254 3.39 22.45 -19.29
C VAL A 254 3.47 23.24 -17.98
N PRO A 255 3.01 22.67 -16.86
CA PRO A 255 3.07 23.34 -15.57
C PRO A 255 4.49 23.34 -15.00
N LYS A 256 4.70 24.10 -13.94
CA LYS A 256 5.94 24.00 -13.16
C LYS A 256 5.85 22.79 -12.25
N TYR A 257 6.77 21.84 -12.38
CA TYR A 257 6.86 20.66 -11.52
C TYR A 257 7.90 20.82 -10.42
N ILE A 258 7.66 20.17 -9.27
CA ILE A 258 8.72 19.82 -8.33
C ILE A 258 9.53 18.68 -8.95
N ASN A 259 10.86 18.78 -8.96
CA ASN A 259 11.73 17.74 -9.54
C ASN A 259 11.79 16.49 -8.64
N HIS A 260 10.65 15.85 -8.41
CA HIS A 260 10.50 14.61 -7.65
C HIS A 260 9.25 13.86 -8.11
N VAL A 261 9.38 12.54 -8.26
CA VAL A 261 8.27 11.63 -8.53
C VAL A 261 7.95 10.88 -7.24
N TYR A 262 6.93 11.33 -6.53
CA TYR A 262 6.52 10.69 -5.28
C TYR A 262 5.93 9.30 -5.53
N GLY A 263 6.29 8.34 -4.69
CA GLY A 263 5.92 6.93 -4.83
C GLY A 263 6.94 6.11 -5.63
N GLN A 264 7.97 6.71 -6.20
CA GLN A 264 9.01 5.99 -6.93
C GLN A 264 9.97 5.26 -6.00
N SER A 265 10.38 5.90 -4.90
CA SER A 265 11.31 5.34 -3.91
C SER A 265 10.69 5.17 -2.51
N GLU A 266 9.70 5.97 -2.15
CA GLU A 266 9.11 5.96 -0.81
C GLU A 266 8.59 4.57 -0.42
N ALA A 267 8.97 4.13 0.79
CA ALA A 267 8.64 2.81 1.35
C ALA A 267 9.04 1.62 0.44
N GLY A 268 10.14 1.75 -0.29
CA GLY A 268 10.62 0.75 -1.26
C GLY A 268 9.91 0.82 -2.61
N GLY A 269 9.23 1.92 -2.90
CA GLY A 269 8.51 2.18 -4.14
C GLY A 269 7.08 1.65 -4.17
N THR A 270 6.30 2.22 -5.08
CA THR A 270 4.87 1.96 -5.23
C THR A 270 4.46 1.88 -6.71
N GLN A 271 3.23 1.41 -6.96
CA GLN A 271 2.62 1.36 -8.31
C GLN A 271 1.69 2.56 -8.56
N TYR A 272 1.52 3.44 -7.58
CA TYR A 272 0.89 4.73 -7.72
C TYR A 272 1.95 5.81 -7.52
N ILE A 273 2.26 6.52 -8.60
CA ILE A 273 3.27 7.57 -8.61
C ILE A 273 2.63 8.92 -8.91
N MET A 274 3.25 9.98 -8.40
CA MET A 274 2.65 11.32 -8.46
C MET A 274 3.64 12.39 -8.87
N LEU A 275 3.11 13.36 -9.63
CA LEU A 275 3.74 14.63 -9.92
C LEU A 275 2.96 15.77 -9.28
N ALA A 276 3.64 16.82 -8.84
CA ALA A 276 3.04 18.00 -8.23
C ALA A 276 3.82 19.27 -8.57
N GLY A 277 3.12 20.40 -8.54
CA GLY A 277 3.72 21.73 -8.65
C GLY A 277 4.10 22.36 -7.32
N VAL A 278 3.71 21.73 -6.21
CA VAL A 278 3.98 22.16 -4.82
C VAL A 278 4.61 21.04 -4.02
N PRO A 279 5.30 21.31 -2.91
CA PRO A 279 5.89 20.29 -2.06
C PRO A 279 4.87 19.25 -1.57
N PHE A 280 5.26 17.97 -1.57
CA PHE A 280 4.36 16.86 -1.23
C PHE A 280 3.87 16.89 0.23
N ASP A 281 4.67 17.40 1.15
CA ASP A 281 4.27 17.60 2.55
C ASP A 281 3.17 18.68 2.68
N TRP A 282 3.21 19.70 1.84
CA TRP A 282 2.17 20.75 1.81
C TRP A 282 0.80 20.20 1.35
N ILE A 283 0.78 19.21 0.47
CA ILE A 283 -0.44 18.52 0.04
C ILE A 283 -0.79 17.29 0.89
N GLY A 284 -0.14 17.14 2.05
CA GLY A 284 -0.51 16.15 3.08
C GLY A 284 0.17 14.79 2.96
N PHE A 285 1.24 14.66 2.17
CA PHE A 285 2.07 13.46 2.17
C PHE A 285 3.20 13.56 3.19
N ASN A 286 3.50 12.42 3.82
CA ASN A 286 4.58 12.38 4.79
C ASN A 286 5.94 12.36 4.07
N LYS A 287 6.73 13.40 4.28
CA LYS A 287 8.10 13.52 3.76
C LYS A 287 9.12 12.62 4.47
N ASN A 288 8.77 12.14 5.66
CA ASN A 288 9.66 11.31 6.48
C ASN A 288 9.51 9.81 6.19
N ILE A 289 8.79 9.42 5.15
CA ILE A 289 8.76 8.04 4.68
C ILE A 289 10.10 7.77 4.01
N GLY A 290 10.93 6.91 4.62
CA GLY A 290 12.19 6.49 4.04
C GLY A 290 12.02 5.67 2.76
N GLU A 291 13.12 5.45 2.05
CA GLU A 291 13.14 4.67 0.81
C GLU A 291 13.10 3.15 1.06
N GLU A 292 13.42 2.73 2.28
CA GLU A 292 13.38 1.31 2.64
C GLU A 292 11.95 0.79 2.80
N TYR A 293 11.73 -0.44 2.34
CA TYR A 293 10.46 -1.11 2.56
C TYR A 293 10.33 -1.60 4.01
N LEU A 294 9.23 -1.22 4.66
CA LEU A 294 9.01 -1.47 6.09
C LEU A 294 9.08 -2.96 6.51
N PRO A 295 8.63 -3.94 5.70
CA PRO A 295 8.76 -5.35 6.04
C PRO A 295 10.19 -5.81 6.33
N ARG A 296 11.21 -5.18 5.71
CA ARG A 296 12.62 -5.49 5.96
C ARG A 296 13.00 -5.25 7.43
N LEU A 297 12.60 -4.11 7.97
CA LEU A 297 12.92 -3.74 9.35
C LEU A 297 12.42 -4.79 10.36
N THR A 298 11.19 -5.28 10.18
CA THR A 298 10.63 -6.32 11.03
C THR A 298 11.33 -7.66 10.80
N TRP A 299 11.62 -7.99 9.54
CA TRP A 299 12.24 -9.25 9.17
C TRP A 299 13.67 -9.40 9.70
N GLU A 300 14.45 -8.33 9.74
CA GLU A 300 15.81 -8.34 10.32
C GLU A 300 15.81 -8.78 11.80
N TYR A 301 14.78 -8.44 12.55
CA TYR A 301 14.63 -8.88 13.94
C TYR A 301 14.08 -10.31 14.04
N ILE A 302 13.05 -10.63 13.29
CA ILE A 302 12.41 -11.97 13.32
C ILE A 302 13.39 -13.05 12.86
N ALA A 303 14.22 -12.79 11.88
CA ALA A 303 15.22 -13.74 11.37
C ALA A 303 16.29 -14.10 12.42
N LYS A 304 16.53 -13.26 13.42
CA LYS A 304 17.47 -13.51 14.52
C LYS A 304 16.88 -14.36 15.63
N ILE A 305 15.55 -14.45 15.75
CA ILE A 305 14.87 -15.16 16.85
C ILE A 305 15.29 -16.65 16.93
N PRO A 306 15.35 -17.44 15.85
CA PRO A 306 15.76 -18.84 15.94
C PRO A 306 17.18 -19.00 16.47
N ALA A 307 18.10 -18.11 16.10
CA ALA A 307 19.49 -18.16 16.58
C ALA A 307 19.57 -17.83 18.07
N VAL A 308 18.80 -16.84 18.54
CA VAL A 308 18.69 -16.48 19.97
C VAL A 308 18.13 -17.66 20.77
N PHE A 309 17.05 -18.27 20.30
CA PHE A 309 16.46 -19.46 20.94
C PHE A 309 17.46 -20.63 21.03
N ALA A 310 18.16 -20.92 19.94
CA ALA A 310 19.20 -21.96 19.92
C ALA A 310 20.32 -21.65 20.93
N GLY A 311 20.74 -20.40 21.01
CA GLY A 311 21.73 -19.93 21.98
C GLY A 311 21.27 -20.10 23.43
N VAL A 312 20.04 -19.75 23.74
CA VAL A 312 19.46 -19.91 25.09
C VAL A 312 19.35 -21.39 25.47
N ILE A 313 18.90 -22.26 24.54
CA ILE A 313 18.82 -23.69 24.78
C ILE A 313 20.23 -24.29 25.01
N ALA A 314 21.21 -23.90 24.18
CA ALA A 314 22.59 -24.36 24.33
C ALA A 314 23.20 -23.92 25.68
N ALA A 315 23.01 -22.65 26.08
CA ALA A 315 23.48 -22.13 27.37
C ALA A 315 22.81 -22.86 28.53
N GLY A 316 21.48 -23.10 28.43
CA GLY A 316 20.75 -23.85 29.48
C GLY A 316 21.21 -25.31 29.59
N THR A 317 21.49 -25.99 28.48
CA THR A 317 22.02 -27.37 28.49
C THR A 317 23.42 -27.44 29.06
N ILE A 318 24.29 -26.48 28.74
CA ILE A 318 25.65 -26.38 29.27
C ILE A 318 25.59 -26.13 30.80
N ALA A 319 24.79 -25.15 31.24
CA ALA A 319 24.62 -24.85 32.67
C ALA A 319 24.08 -26.06 33.46
N TRP A 320 23.09 -26.76 32.90
CA TRP A 320 22.56 -27.96 33.48
C TRP A 320 23.61 -29.08 33.56
N ALA A 321 24.42 -29.29 32.51
CA ALA A 321 25.48 -30.30 32.51
C ALA A 321 26.56 -30.01 33.56
N ILE A 322 26.94 -28.72 33.72
CA ILE A 322 27.93 -28.29 34.76
C ILE A 322 27.37 -28.52 36.13
N THR A 323 26.13 -28.09 36.39
CA THR A 323 25.52 -28.25 37.75
C THR A 323 25.23 -29.71 38.08
N SER A 324 24.83 -30.52 37.10
CA SER A 324 24.63 -31.97 37.28
C SER A 324 25.92 -32.71 37.63
N ARG A 325 27.07 -32.32 37.05
CA ARG A 325 28.38 -32.88 37.37
C ARG A 325 28.78 -32.51 38.79
N LYS A 326 28.70 -31.25 39.20
CA LYS A 326 29.01 -30.78 40.55
C LYS A 326 28.15 -31.44 41.63
N ASN A 327 26.89 -31.78 41.31
CA ASN A 327 26.03 -32.47 42.30
C ASN A 327 26.34 -33.99 42.40
N LYS A 328 26.89 -34.62 41.37
CA LYS A 328 27.37 -36.00 41.42
C LYS A 328 28.64 -36.10 42.31
N ASP A 329 29.58 -35.16 42.09
CA ASP A 329 30.83 -35.14 42.86
C ASP A 329 30.60 -34.83 44.38
N LYS A 330 29.46 -34.21 44.72
CA LYS A 330 29.09 -33.96 46.14
C LYS A 330 28.28 -35.09 46.78
N GLY A 331 27.78 -36.04 46.04
CA GLY A 331 27.00 -37.19 46.52
C GLY A 331 27.84 -38.47 46.76
N GLU A 332 29.11 -38.43 46.41
CA GLU A 332 30.07 -39.55 46.64
C GLU A 332 31.04 -39.30 47.80
N SER A 333 30.77 -38.25 48.65
CA SER A 333 31.56 -37.92 49.82
C SER A 333 30.80 -38.18 51.11
#